data_3ff2ef184fdf4c4307e88335850deac4
#
_entry.id   3ff2ef184fdf4c4307e88335850deac4
#
_cell.length_a   1.000
_cell.length_b   1.000
_cell.length_c   1.000
_cell.angle_alpha   90.00
_cell.angle_beta   90.00
_cell.angle_gamma   90.00
#
_symmetry.space_group_name_H-M   'P 1'
#
loop_
_entity.id
_entity.type
_entity.pdbx_description
1 polymer ?
#
loop_
_entity_poly.entity_id
_entity_poly.type
_entity_poly.pdbx_seq_one_letter_code
_entity_poly.pdbx_strand_id
1 'polypeptide(L)'
;MIRVLLVDDNAIVRRGIASLLADAQGIEVVGEAGDGKQAIALAREVSPDVVCLDVRMPVMDGVAAAGPLSEKAKVLMLSYSEDEQLVTGAIRNGAAGYLVHGRFEPEDLEARIKAVAAGEMVLSPAITPAVFEALRRAPGTENESEELGMGSLTSREREVLNLLARGMSNAAIAEELFITNKTVKNHLSRIYEKIGVHSRAEAIALWLGVRDR
;
A
#
# COMPACT_ATOMS: atom_id res chain seq x y z
N MET A 1 3.05 -19.83 9.28
CA MET A 1 2.14 -20.08 8.15
C MET A 1 1.24 -18.85 8.05
N ILE A 2 1.17 -18.21 6.90
CA ILE A 2 0.37 -17.00 6.68
C ILE A 2 -1.08 -17.40 6.47
N ARG A 3 -1.97 -16.91 7.29
CA ARG A 3 -3.41 -17.20 7.29
C ARG A 3 -4.13 -16.21 6.36
N VAL A 4 -4.73 -16.70 5.30
CA VAL A 4 -5.36 -15.87 4.26
C VAL A 4 -6.88 -16.04 4.29
N LEU A 5 -7.61 -14.92 4.33
CA LEU A 5 -9.05 -14.85 4.11
C LEU A 5 -9.29 -14.38 2.67
N LEU A 6 -10.08 -15.14 1.89
CA LEU A 6 -10.44 -14.79 0.52
C LEU A 6 -11.83 -14.17 0.50
N VAL A 7 -11.95 -12.98 -0.14
CA VAL A 7 -13.20 -12.22 -0.19
C VAL A 7 -13.46 -11.73 -1.61
N ASP A 8 -14.49 -12.28 -2.26
CA ASP A 8 -14.90 -11.96 -3.62
C ASP A 8 -16.35 -12.46 -3.78
N ASP A 9 -17.23 -11.75 -4.46
CA ASP A 9 -18.62 -12.21 -4.64
C ASP A 9 -18.74 -13.34 -5.67
N ASN A 10 -17.74 -13.47 -6.55
CA ASN A 10 -17.68 -14.53 -7.53
C ASN A 10 -17.03 -15.81 -6.96
N ALA A 11 -17.84 -16.81 -6.68
CA ALA A 11 -17.37 -18.10 -6.15
C ALA A 11 -16.37 -18.83 -7.07
N ILE A 12 -16.37 -18.57 -8.38
CA ILE A 12 -15.41 -19.18 -9.33
C ILE A 12 -14.03 -18.55 -9.12
N VAL A 13 -13.98 -17.22 -8.96
CA VAL A 13 -12.73 -16.48 -8.68
C VAL A 13 -12.15 -16.94 -7.34
N ARG A 14 -12.97 -16.99 -6.28
CA ARG A 14 -12.51 -17.46 -4.97
C ARG A 14 -11.91 -18.87 -5.04
N ARG A 15 -12.61 -19.83 -5.70
CA ARG A 15 -12.11 -21.20 -5.86
C ARG A 15 -10.82 -21.26 -6.68
N GLY A 16 -10.70 -20.41 -7.72
CA GLY A 16 -9.48 -20.29 -8.52
C GLY A 16 -8.31 -19.86 -7.67
N ILE A 17 -8.49 -18.79 -6.88
CA ILE A 17 -7.45 -18.28 -5.98
C ILE A 17 -7.13 -19.31 -4.88
N ALA A 18 -8.13 -19.94 -4.27
CA ALA A 18 -7.92 -20.99 -3.27
C ALA A 18 -7.11 -22.17 -3.83
N SER A 19 -7.40 -22.58 -5.08
CA SER A 19 -6.65 -23.64 -5.76
C SER A 19 -5.20 -23.24 -6.03
N LEU A 20 -4.93 -22.00 -6.45
CA LEU A 20 -3.57 -21.50 -6.64
C LEU A 20 -2.77 -21.48 -5.34
N LEU A 21 -3.44 -21.18 -4.22
CA LEU A 21 -2.79 -21.08 -2.92
C LEU A 21 -2.69 -22.44 -2.19
N ALA A 22 -3.39 -23.47 -2.66
CA ALA A 22 -3.38 -24.81 -2.02
C ALA A 22 -1.98 -25.45 -2.04
N ASP A 23 -1.21 -25.21 -3.10
CA ASP A 23 0.16 -25.71 -3.27
C ASP A 23 1.22 -24.71 -2.78
N ALA A 24 0.82 -23.51 -2.33
CA ALA A 24 1.72 -22.46 -1.89
C ALA A 24 2.34 -22.78 -0.52
N GLN A 25 3.67 -22.80 -0.46
CA GLN A 25 4.37 -23.09 0.78
C GLN A 25 4.25 -21.93 1.79
N GLY A 26 3.76 -22.25 2.98
CA GLY A 26 3.68 -21.30 4.08
C GLY A 26 2.44 -20.41 4.06
N ILE A 27 1.45 -20.70 3.21
CA ILE A 27 0.15 -20.02 3.14
C ILE A 27 -0.96 -21.04 3.46
N GLU A 28 -1.99 -20.60 4.16
CA GLU A 28 -3.20 -21.35 4.48
C GLU A 28 -4.43 -20.47 4.25
N VAL A 29 -5.36 -20.92 3.42
CA VAL A 29 -6.67 -20.27 3.27
C VAL A 29 -7.55 -20.69 4.44
N VAL A 30 -7.82 -19.75 5.36
CA VAL A 30 -8.55 -20.00 6.61
C VAL A 30 -10.04 -19.68 6.53
N GLY A 31 -10.49 -19.10 5.42
CA GLY A 31 -11.89 -18.80 5.19
C GLY A 31 -12.17 -18.12 3.86
N GLU A 32 -13.45 -18.10 3.52
CA GLU A 32 -13.98 -17.45 2.31
C GLU A 32 -15.23 -16.64 2.66
N ALA A 33 -15.38 -15.45 2.03
CA ALA A 33 -16.57 -14.62 2.17
C ALA A 33 -17.00 -14.05 0.81
N GLY A 34 -18.30 -13.78 0.65
CA GLY A 34 -18.88 -13.26 -0.59
C GLY A 34 -19.21 -11.78 -0.56
N ASP A 35 -19.03 -11.09 0.56
CA ASP A 35 -19.20 -9.65 0.73
C ASP A 35 -18.41 -9.11 1.92
N GLY A 36 -18.29 -7.78 1.99
CA GLY A 36 -17.51 -7.12 3.03
C GLY A 36 -18.04 -7.33 4.46
N LYS A 37 -19.36 -7.47 4.62
CA LYS A 37 -19.98 -7.73 5.94
C LYS A 37 -19.61 -9.11 6.47
N GLN A 38 -19.72 -10.13 5.62
CA GLN A 38 -19.31 -11.49 5.94
C GLN A 38 -17.81 -11.54 6.24
N ALA A 39 -16.99 -10.83 5.43
CA ALA A 39 -15.54 -10.75 5.61
C ALA A 39 -15.17 -10.20 7.00
N ILE A 40 -15.78 -9.10 7.43
CA ILE A 40 -15.51 -8.50 8.75
C ILE A 40 -15.91 -9.44 9.89
N ALA A 41 -17.06 -10.13 9.77
CA ALA A 41 -17.48 -11.09 10.77
C ALA A 41 -16.51 -12.27 10.85
N LEU A 42 -16.21 -12.88 9.70
CA LEU A 42 -15.33 -14.05 9.62
C LEU A 42 -13.89 -13.73 10.03
N ALA A 43 -13.35 -12.55 9.68
CA ALA A 43 -12.02 -12.12 10.09
C ALA A 43 -11.84 -12.09 11.63
N ARG A 44 -12.90 -11.79 12.38
CA ARG A 44 -12.89 -11.85 13.85
C ARG A 44 -12.79 -13.26 14.41
N GLU A 45 -13.34 -14.23 13.70
CA GLU A 45 -13.37 -15.64 14.09
C GLU A 45 -12.07 -16.35 13.72
N VAL A 46 -11.62 -16.13 12.48
CA VAL A 46 -10.46 -16.87 11.96
C VAL A 46 -9.13 -16.15 12.16
N SER A 47 -9.11 -14.88 12.56
CA SER A 47 -7.89 -14.08 12.77
C SER A 47 -6.87 -14.25 11.64
N PRO A 48 -7.16 -13.77 10.41
CA PRO A 48 -6.25 -13.87 9.29
C PRO A 48 -5.07 -12.90 9.42
N ASP A 49 -3.92 -13.24 8.83
CA ASP A 49 -2.78 -12.33 8.68
C ASP A 49 -2.98 -11.40 7.48
N VAL A 50 -3.56 -11.95 6.38
CA VAL A 50 -3.83 -11.24 5.13
C VAL A 50 -5.27 -11.49 4.70
N VAL A 51 -5.95 -10.43 4.24
CA VAL A 51 -7.25 -10.50 3.58
C VAL A 51 -7.05 -10.14 2.12
N CYS A 52 -7.30 -11.08 1.20
CA CYS A 52 -7.42 -10.81 -0.23
C CYS A 52 -8.85 -10.38 -0.50
N LEU A 53 -9.05 -9.13 -0.90
CA LEU A 53 -10.35 -8.46 -0.90
C LEU A 53 -10.68 -7.89 -2.28
N ASP A 54 -11.76 -8.37 -2.91
CA ASP A 54 -12.27 -7.71 -4.12
C ASP A 54 -12.90 -6.36 -3.78
N VAL A 55 -12.86 -5.44 -4.75
CA VAL A 55 -13.40 -4.10 -4.63
C VAL A 55 -14.92 -4.08 -4.80
N ARG A 56 -15.44 -4.79 -5.82
CA ARG A 56 -16.86 -4.67 -6.21
C ARG A 56 -17.68 -5.86 -5.73
N MET A 57 -18.30 -5.71 -4.57
CA MET A 57 -19.17 -6.74 -4.00
C MET A 57 -20.54 -6.19 -3.61
N PRO A 58 -21.58 -7.03 -3.57
CA PRO A 58 -22.90 -6.65 -3.05
C PRO A 58 -22.85 -6.40 -1.54
N VAL A 59 -23.88 -5.78 -0.98
CA VAL A 59 -24.09 -5.54 0.45
C VAL A 59 -23.08 -4.54 1.03
N MET A 60 -21.77 -4.83 0.97
CA MET A 60 -20.68 -3.96 1.37
C MET A 60 -19.51 -4.18 0.41
N ASP A 61 -19.09 -3.13 -0.27
CA ASP A 61 -17.96 -3.15 -1.17
C ASP A 61 -16.61 -3.27 -0.41
N GLY A 62 -15.56 -3.64 -1.16
CA GLY A 62 -14.25 -3.85 -0.56
C GLY A 62 -13.59 -2.58 -0.05
N VAL A 63 -13.86 -1.43 -0.66
CA VAL A 63 -13.29 -0.14 -0.20
C VAL A 63 -13.82 0.20 1.19
N ALA A 64 -15.13 0.04 1.41
CA ALA A 64 -15.76 0.24 2.72
C ALA A 64 -15.33 -0.81 3.75
N ALA A 65 -15.10 -2.06 3.31
CA ALA A 65 -14.66 -3.13 4.20
C ALA A 65 -13.16 -3.04 4.58
N ALA A 66 -12.34 -2.39 3.76
CA ALA A 66 -10.90 -2.30 3.97
C ALA A 66 -10.53 -1.67 5.33
N GLY A 67 -11.20 -0.57 5.74
CA GLY A 67 -10.94 0.09 7.02
C GLY A 67 -11.07 -0.86 8.22
N PRO A 68 -12.27 -1.39 8.48
CA PRO A 68 -12.47 -2.32 9.61
C PRO A 68 -11.61 -3.59 9.55
N LEU A 69 -11.24 -4.07 8.34
CA LEU A 69 -10.36 -5.23 8.18
C LEU A 69 -8.90 -4.89 8.45
N SER A 70 -8.43 -3.70 8.05
CA SER A 70 -7.04 -3.26 8.22
C SER A 70 -6.65 -3.05 9.69
N GLU A 71 -7.62 -2.87 10.59
CA GLU A 71 -7.37 -2.83 12.03
C GLU A 71 -6.82 -4.16 12.60
N LYS A 72 -7.01 -5.28 11.88
CA LYS A 72 -6.72 -6.62 12.39
C LYS A 72 -5.85 -7.46 11.48
N ALA A 73 -5.82 -7.17 10.20
CA ALA A 73 -5.10 -7.93 9.19
C ALA A 73 -4.53 -7.00 8.12
N LYS A 74 -3.57 -7.46 7.35
CA LYS A 74 -3.12 -6.74 6.15
C LYS A 74 -4.12 -6.95 5.02
N VAL A 75 -4.61 -5.87 4.42
CA VAL A 75 -5.59 -5.95 3.32
C VAL A 75 -4.87 -5.80 1.99
N LEU A 76 -4.98 -6.83 1.15
CA LEU A 76 -4.54 -6.84 -0.24
C LEU A 76 -5.77 -6.79 -1.15
N MET A 77 -5.99 -5.65 -1.81
CA MET A 77 -7.08 -5.51 -2.77
C MET A 77 -6.78 -6.30 -4.04
N LEU A 78 -7.75 -7.08 -4.51
CA LEU A 78 -7.71 -7.78 -5.80
C LEU A 78 -8.87 -7.27 -6.65
N SER A 79 -8.61 -6.60 -7.78
CA SER A 79 -9.67 -5.93 -8.54
C SER A 79 -9.43 -5.96 -10.04
N TYR A 80 -10.49 -5.91 -10.82
CA TYR A 80 -10.42 -5.65 -12.26
C TYR A 80 -10.35 -4.14 -12.59
N SER A 81 -10.47 -3.26 -11.60
CA SER A 81 -10.53 -1.81 -11.81
C SER A 81 -9.18 -1.14 -11.58
N GLU A 82 -8.81 -0.27 -12.52
CA GLU A 82 -7.69 0.68 -12.40
C GLU A 82 -8.20 2.09 -12.02
N ASP A 83 -9.47 2.22 -11.60
CA ASP A 83 -10.09 3.49 -11.26
C ASP A 83 -9.36 4.16 -10.09
N GLU A 84 -8.84 5.37 -10.35
CA GLU A 84 -8.03 6.14 -9.39
C GLU A 84 -8.77 6.38 -8.06
N GLN A 85 -10.08 6.60 -8.11
CA GLN A 85 -10.86 6.89 -6.91
C GLN A 85 -11.01 5.64 -6.03
N LEU A 86 -11.23 4.47 -6.64
CA LEU A 86 -11.33 3.20 -5.93
C LEU A 86 -9.98 2.81 -5.31
N VAL A 87 -8.90 2.94 -6.10
CA VAL A 87 -7.54 2.65 -5.63
C VAL A 87 -7.18 3.55 -4.44
N THR A 88 -7.38 4.87 -4.62
CA THR A 88 -7.07 5.86 -3.57
C THR A 88 -7.92 5.65 -2.33
N GLY A 89 -9.22 5.38 -2.51
CA GLY A 89 -10.14 5.07 -1.42
C GLY A 89 -9.70 3.85 -0.62
N ALA A 90 -9.29 2.77 -1.29
CA ALA A 90 -8.80 1.56 -0.63
C ALA A 90 -7.53 1.83 0.19
N ILE A 91 -6.54 2.55 -0.38
CA ILE A 91 -5.30 2.88 0.32
C ILE A 91 -5.56 3.79 1.53
N ARG A 92 -6.41 4.81 1.39
CA ARG A 92 -6.82 5.68 2.52
C ARG A 92 -7.53 4.92 3.63
N ASN A 93 -8.25 3.85 3.29
CA ASN A 93 -8.89 2.94 4.25
C ASN A 93 -7.93 1.84 4.77
N GLY A 94 -6.61 2.00 4.59
CA GLY A 94 -5.62 1.13 5.21
C GLY A 94 -5.25 -0.13 4.41
N ALA A 95 -5.61 -0.21 3.12
CA ALA A 95 -5.14 -1.31 2.29
C ALA A 95 -3.61 -1.27 2.17
N ALA A 96 -2.96 -2.41 2.45
CA ALA A 96 -1.52 -2.60 2.36
C ALA A 96 -1.05 -2.92 0.93
N GLY A 97 -1.99 -3.18 0.01
CA GLY A 97 -1.67 -3.43 -1.39
C GLY A 97 -2.89 -3.39 -2.28
N TYR A 98 -2.65 -3.23 -3.59
CA TYR A 98 -3.68 -3.24 -4.61
C TYR A 98 -3.14 -3.88 -5.89
N LEU A 99 -3.75 -5.00 -6.28
CA LEU A 99 -3.41 -5.74 -7.50
C LEU A 99 -4.57 -5.67 -8.49
N VAL A 100 -4.23 -5.43 -9.75
CA VAL A 100 -5.18 -5.41 -10.86
C VAL A 100 -5.15 -6.76 -11.56
N HIS A 101 -6.28 -7.46 -11.63
CA HIS A 101 -6.41 -8.73 -12.36
C HIS A 101 -5.96 -8.57 -13.81
N GLY A 102 -5.20 -9.57 -14.32
CA GLY A 102 -4.61 -9.54 -15.65
C GLY A 102 -3.37 -8.64 -15.80
N ARG A 103 -2.89 -8.04 -14.70
CA ARG A 103 -1.64 -7.28 -14.63
C ARG A 103 -0.56 -7.94 -13.76
N PHE A 104 -0.78 -9.17 -13.36
CA PHE A 104 0.18 -10.03 -12.67
C PHE A 104 -0.08 -11.47 -13.09
N GLU A 105 0.95 -12.29 -13.06
CA GLU A 105 0.80 -13.72 -13.32
C GLU A 105 0.24 -14.39 -12.06
N PRO A 106 -0.64 -15.42 -12.22
CA PRO A 106 -1.21 -16.12 -11.07
C PRO A 106 -0.16 -16.65 -10.10
N GLU A 107 0.99 -17.08 -10.61
CA GLU A 107 2.11 -17.61 -9.83
C GLU A 107 2.77 -16.57 -8.94
N ASP A 108 2.64 -15.27 -9.28
CA ASP A 108 3.18 -14.17 -8.47
C ASP A 108 2.34 -13.90 -7.22
N LEU A 109 1.10 -14.37 -7.15
CA LEU A 109 0.18 -14.05 -6.05
C LEU A 109 0.72 -14.51 -4.70
N GLU A 110 1.33 -15.68 -4.64
CA GLU A 110 1.99 -16.19 -3.42
C GLU A 110 3.06 -15.22 -2.91
N ALA A 111 3.95 -14.76 -3.79
CA ALA A 111 5.02 -13.84 -3.44
C ALA A 111 4.47 -12.50 -2.93
N ARG A 112 3.40 -12.00 -3.55
CA ARG A 112 2.76 -10.74 -3.17
C ARG A 112 2.03 -10.83 -1.84
N ILE A 113 1.37 -11.94 -1.54
CA ILE A 113 0.77 -12.19 -0.23
C ILE A 113 1.85 -12.23 0.86
N LYS A 114 2.99 -12.89 0.59
CA LYS A 114 4.12 -12.93 1.52
C LYS A 114 4.73 -11.55 1.77
N ALA A 115 4.87 -10.73 0.73
CA ALA A 115 5.36 -9.35 0.84
C ALA A 115 4.42 -8.49 1.69
N VAL A 116 3.10 -8.57 1.44
CA VAL A 116 2.08 -7.86 2.24
C VAL A 116 2.08 -8.33 3.69
N ALA A 117 2.19 -9.63 3.94
CA ALA A 117 2.28 -10.18 5.29
C ALA A 117 3.54 -9.68 6.03
N ALA A 118 4.65 -9.46 5.32
CA ALA A 118 5.87 -8.86 5.84
C ALA A 118 5.78 -7.34 6.08
N GLY A 119 4.66 -6.70 5.70
CA GLY A 119 4.42 -5.27 5.87
C GLY A 119 4.90 -4.42 4.69
N GLU A 120 5.21 -5.02 3.55
CA GLU A 120 5.54 -4.30 2.33
C GLU A 120 4.26 -3.81 1.64
N MET A 121 4.31 -2.60 1.05
CA MET A 121 3.24 -2.13 0.20
C MET A 121 3.39 -2.71 -1.21
N VAL A 122 2.35 -3.40 -1.68
CA VAL A 122 2.34 -4.07 -2.99
C VAL A 122 1.33 -3.41 -3.92
N LEU A 123 1.81 -2.80 -5.00
CA LEU A 123 0.97 -2.12 -6.00
C LEU A 123 1.25 -2.68 -7.40
N SER A 124 0.20 -2.86 -8.20
CA SER A 124 0.38 -3.09 -9.63
C SER A 124 1.06 -1.87 -10.28
N PRO A 125 2.04 -2.05 -11.18
CA PRO A 125 2.74 -0.94 -11.83
C PRO A 125 1.80 0.07 -12.50
N ALA A 126 0.70 -0.39 -13.07
CA ALA A 126 -0.28 0.44 -13.76
C ALA A 126 -0.93 1.51 -12.87
N ILE A 127 -1.14 1.23 -11.57
CA ILE A 127 -1.81 2.14 -10.63
C ILE A 127 -0.84 2.94 -9.76
N THR A 128 0.42 2.56 -9.73
CA THR A 128 1.43 3.21 -8.89
C THR A 128 1.48 4.73 -9.09
N PRO A 129 1.49 5.28 -10.33
CA PRO A 129 1.47 6.73 -10.54
C PRO A 129 0.22 7.40 -9.98
N ALA A 130 -0.96 6.79 -10.16
CA ALA A 130 -2.22 7.33 -9.67
C ALA A 130 -2.27 7.39 -8.14
N VAL A 131 -1.78 6.36 -7.45
CA VAL A 131 -1.67 6.33 -5.99
C VAL A 131 -0.77 7.45 -5.48
N PHE A 132 0.41 7.64 -6.07
CA PHE A 132 1.32 8.71 -5.68
C PHE A 132 0.72 10.10 -5.92
N GLU A 133 0.04 10.31 -7.05
CA GLU A 133 -0.60 11.58 -7.36
C GLU A 133 -1.77 11.88 -6.41
N ALA A 134 -2.55 10.87 -6.05
CA ALA A 134 -3.68 11.01 -5.13
C ALA A 134 -3.23 11.25 -3.67
N LEU A 135 -2.15 10.63 -3.24
CA LEU A 135 -1.53 10.92 -1.94
C LEU A 135 -0.98 12.36 -1.88
N ARG A 136 -0.51 12.90 -2.99
CA ARG A 136 -0.07 14.30 -3.09
C ARG A 136 -1.22 15.31 -3.07
N ARG A 137 -2.41 14.93 -3.56
CA ARG A 137 -3.60 15.80 -3.63
C ARG A 137 -4.51 15.71 -2.42
N ALA A 138 -4.20 14.90 -1.41
CA ALA A 138 -5.06 14.75 -0.24
C ALA A 138 -5.23 16.09 0.49
N PRO A 139 -6.47 16.59 0.68
CA PRO A 139 -6.71 17.78 1.48
C PRO A 139 -6.39 17.44 2.95
N GLY A 140 -5.38 18.02 3.49
CA GLY A 140 -4.85 17.75 4.83
C GLY A 140 -3.33 17.86 4.91
N THR A 141 -2.64 17.67 3.78
CA THR A 141 -1.18 17.76 3.76
C THR A 141 -0.64 19.17 3.92
N GLU A 142 -1.42 20.23 3.62
CA GLU A 142 -0.96 21.59 3.81
C GLU A 142 -0.89 21.98 5.29
N ASN A 143 -1.90 21.65 6.11
CA ASN A 143 -1.89 21.96 7.54
C ASN A 143 -0.99 21.03 8.37
N GLU A 144 -0.96 19.71 8.06
CA GLU A 144 -0.04 18.79 8.73
C GLU A 144 1.42 19.00 8.30
N SER A 145 1.66 19.48 7.06
CA SER A 145 2.99 19.84 6.57
C SER A 145 3.57 21.06 7.30
N GLU A 146 2.73 22.00 7.74
CA GLU A 146 3.16 23.14 8.55
C GLU A 146 3.50 22.73 9.99
N GLU A 147 2.67 21.86 10.63
CA GLU A 147 2.93 21.38 11.99
C GLU A 147 4.18 20.48 12.09
N LEU A 148 4.52 19.74 11.02
CA LEU A 148 5.68 18.83 10.99
C LEU A 148 6.95 19.46 10.39
N GLY A 149 6.96 20.78 10.16
CA GLY A 149 8.09 21.49 9.55
C GLY A 149 8.25 21.24 8.04
N MET A 150 7.35 20.47 7.42
CA MET A 150 7.40 20.19 5.97
C MET A 150 7.07 21.43 5.10
N GLY A 151 6.35 22.41 5.65
CA GLY A 151 6.13 23.73 5.04
C GLY A 151 7.43 24.50 4.81
N SER A 152 8.49 24.20 5.58
CA SER A 152 9.80 24.83 5.46
C SER A 152 10.70 24.27 4.35
N LEU A 153 10.29 23.16 3.69
CA LEU A 153 11.06 22.57 2.61
C LEU A 153 10.96 23.38 1.33
N THR A 154 12.12 23.64 0.72
CA THR A 154 12.18 24.27 -0.61
C THR A 154 11.65 23.32 -1.69
N SER A 155 11.27 23.87 -2.86
CA SER A 155 10.83 23.06 -4.02
C SER A 155 11.86 21.97 -4.36
N ARG A 156 13.15 22.28 -4.29
CA ARG A 156 14.23 21.33 -4.59
C ARG A 156 14.37 20.23 -3.54
N GLU A 157 14.17 20.55 -2.27
CA GLU A 157 14.16 19.57 -1.18
C GLU A 157 12.96 18.63 -1.28
N ARG A 158 11.80 19.13 -1.69
CA ARG A 158 10.61 18.31 -1.97
C ARG A 158 10.83 17.37 -3.15
N GLU A 159 11.48 17.81 -4.23
CA GLU A 159 11.84 16.95 -5.36
C GLU A 159 12.75 15.80 -4.92
N VAL A 160 13.79 16.09 -4.15
CA VAL A 160 14.71 15.08 -3.60
C VAL A 160 13.97 14.10 -2.72
N LEU A 161 13.09 14.57 -1.84
CA LEU A 161 12.32 13.72 -0.92
C LEU A 161 11.30 12.85 -1.66
N ASN A 162 10.68 13.37 -2.72
CA ASN A 162 9.80 12.58 -3.60
C ASN A 162 10.53 11.42 -4.27
N LEU A 163 11.73 11.65 -4.80
CA LEU A 163 12.54 10.59 -5.42
C LEU A 163 13.05 9.59 -4.39
N LEU A 164 13.40 10.09 -3.18
CA LEU A 164 13.75 9.25 -2.04
C LEU A 164 12.61 8.28 -1.66
N ALA A 165 11.38 8.80 -1.59
CA ALA A 165 10.18 8.03 -1.28
C ALA A 165 9.84 6.97 -2.33
N ARG A 166 10.28 7.17 -3.58
CA ARG A 166 10.21 6.17 -4.66
C ARG A 166 11.27 5.07 -4.53
N GLY A 167 12.07 5.05 -3.46
CA GLY A 167 13.10 4.06 -3.24
C GLY A 167 14.42 4.30 -4.00
N MET A 168 14.57 5.43 -4.70
CA MET A 168 15.75 5.72 -5.52
C MET A 168 16.99 5.92 -4.65
N SER A 169 18.13 5.33 -5.05
CA SER A 169 19.40 5.59 -4.40
C SER A 169 19.89 7.03 -4.58
N ASN A 170 20.77 7.52 -3.73
CA ASN A 170 21.31 8.87 -3.88
C ASN A 170 22.03 9.09 -5.22
N ALA A 171 22.61 8.03 -5.80
CA ALA A 171 23.23 8.08 -7.12
C ALA A 171 22.17 8.26 -8.22
N ALA A 172 21.07 7.49 -8.15
CA ALA A 172 19.95 7.60 -9.10
C ALA A 172 19.24 8.96 -8.99
N ILE A 173 19.05 9.49 -7.77
CA ILE A 173 18.51 10.85 -7.55
C ILE A 173 19.44 11.92 -8.14
N ALA A 174 20.76 11.74 -8.00
CA ALA A 174 21.75 12.67 -8.53
C ALA A 174 21.68 12.72 -10.07
N GLU A 175 21.56 11.57 -10.71
CA GLU A 175 21.42 11.43 -12.15
C GLU A 175 20.10 12.04 -12.65
N GLU A 176 18.98 11.71 -12.03
CA GLU A 176 17.64 12.22 -12.38
C GLU A 176 17.54 13.75 -12.28
N LEU A 177 18.19 14.33 -11.26
CA LEU A 177 18.14 15.77 -10.98
C LEU A 177 19.30 16.57 -11.59
N PHE A 178 20.19 15.90 -12.33
CA PHE A 178 21.40 16.52 -12.95
C PHE A 178 22.28 17.23 -11.92
N ILE A 179 22.49 16.62 -10.74
CA ILE A 179 23.34 17.15 -9.66
C ILE A 179 24.34 16.08 -9.19
N THR A 180 25.26 16.45 -8.29
CA THR A 180 26.22 15.48 -7.75
C THR A 180 25.62 14.67 -6.60
N ASN A 181 26.11 13.46 -6.38
CA ASN A 181 25.73 12.64 -5.22
C ASN A 181 26.01 13.37 -3.88
N LYS A 182 27.06 14.20 -3.83
CA LYS A 182 27.36 15.06 -2.68
C LYS A 182 26.26 16.08 -2.43
N THR A 183 25.73 16.66 -3.50
CA THR A 183 24.62 17.63 -3.44
C THR A 183 23.34 16.96 -2.92
N VAL A 184 23.04 15.74 -3.38
CA VAL A 184 21.89 14.96 -2.84
C VAL A 184 22.06 14.72 -1.35
N LYS A 185 23.24 14.28 -0.89
CA LYS A 185 23.50 14.09 0.54
C LYS A 185 23.29 15.37 1.35
N ASN A 186 23.73 16.52 0.83
CA ASN A 186 23.55 17.81 1.49
C ASN A 186 22.05 18.20 1.58
N HIS A 187 21.26 17.95 0.52
CA HIS A 187 19.82 18.14 0.58
C HIS A 187 19.18 17.23 1.61
N LEU A 188 19.52 15.94 1.64
CA LEU A 188 18.98 15.00 2.62
C LEU A 188 19.28 15.39 4.06
N SER A 189 20.50 15.84 4.36
CA SER A 189 20.86 16.33 5.70
C SER A 189 19.98 17.50 6.13
N ARG A 190 19.78 18.48 5.24
CA ARG A 190 18.90 19.63 5.51
C ARG A 190 17.43 19.25 5.63
N ILE A 191 16.97 18.30 4.79
CA ILE A 191 15.62 17.77 4.87
C ILE A 191 15.41 17.11 6.24
N TYR A 192 16.30 16.21 6.65
CA TYR A 192 16.19 15.50 7.93
C TYR A 192 16.15 16.45 9.11
N GLU A 193 17.00 17.47 9.10
CA GLU A 193 17.02 18.52 10.12
C GLU A 193 15.69 19.29 10.16
N LYS A 194 15.16 19.68 8.99
CA LYS A 194 13.93 20.48 8.88
C LYS A 194 12.67 19.70 9.30
N ILE A 195 12.59 18.41 8.98
CA ILE A 195 11.42 17.58 9.30
C ILE A 195 11.60 16.76 10.59
N GLY A 196 12.73 16.94 11.29
CA GLY A 196 12.96 16.35 12.61
C GLY A 196 13.15 14.83 12.61
N VAL A 197 13.74 14.25 11.55
CA VAL A 197 13.99 12.80 11.45
C VAL A 197 15.49 12.51 11.41
N HIS A 198 15.86 11.28 11.77
CA HIS A 198 17.25 10.86 11.90
C HIS A 198 17.67 9.77 10.90
N SER A 199 16.72 9.23 10.14
CA SER A 199 16.97 8.15 9.19
C SER A 199 16.21 8.33 7.88
N ARG A 200 16.72 7.65 6.84
CA ARG A 200 16.07 7.57 5.54
C ARG A 200 14.66 6.95 5.65
N ALA A 201 14.53 5.89 6.45
CA ALA A 201 13.27 5.19 6.64
C ALA A 201 12.22 6.10 7.30
N GLU A 202 12.61 6.83 8.35
CA GLU A 202 11.76 7.81 9.01
C GLU A 202 11.33 8.94 8.06
N ALA A 203 12.25 9.45 7.24
CA ALA A 203 11.93 10.49 6.25
C ALA A 203 10.91 9.99 5.21
N ILE A 204 11.05 8.76 4.73
CA ILE A 204 10.12 8.15 3.79
C ILE A 204 8.77 7.91 4.48
N ALA A 205 8.74 7.33 5.68
CA ALA A 205 7.53 7.07 6.44
C ALA A 205 6.76 8.36 6.72
N LEU A 206 7.46 9.40 7.19
CA LEU A 206 6.86 10.71 7.46
C LEU A 206 6.31 11.36 6.18
N TRP A 207 7.08 11.31 5.09
CA TRP A 207 6.66 11.87 3.79
C TRP A 207 5.46 11.16 3.18
N LEU A 208 5.36 9.86 3.39
CA LEU A 208 4.22 9.04 2.94
C LEU A 208 3.05 9.03 3.93
N GLY A 209 3.15 9.75 5.06
CA GLY A 209 2.10 9.79 6.09
C GLY A 209 1.97 8.50 6.90
N VAL A 210 2.98 7.63 6.88
CA VAL A 210 3.02 6.41 7.69
C VAL A 210 3.52 6.78 9.09
N ARG A 211 2.60 6.98 10.04
CA ARG A 211 2.96 7.14 11.46
C ARG A 211 3.01 5.77 12.13
N ASP A 212 4.15 5.41 12.70
CA ASP A 212 4.20 4.40 13.76
C ASP A 212 3.37 4.91 14.95
N ARG A 213 2.34 4.16 15.31
CA ARG A 213 1.62 4.31 16.57
C ARG A 213 2.28 3.44 17.63
#